data_004be87e6234206bae49e71e80a79c4f
#
_entry.id   004be87e6234206bae49e71e80a79c4f
#
_cell.length_a   1.000
_cell.length_b   1.000
_cell.length_c   1.000
_cell.angle_alpha   90.00
_cell.angle_beta   90.00
_cell.angle_gamma   90.00
#
_symmetry.space_group_name_H-M   'P 1'
#
loop_
_entity.id
_entity.type
_entity.pdbx_description
1 polymer ?
#
loop_
_entity_poly.entity_id
_entity_poly.type
_entity_poly.pdbx_seq_one_letter_code
_entity_poly.pdbx_strand_id
1 'polypeptide(L)'
;MRTSQNTNGRQTFRKYMQEKLAITIILISLALFALIFVLYRIVNENSERYNKIVLSQRQQEYASRTIPYRRGDIVDRNGTYLATSEKVYNLILDPSQIMDKPDYYLEPTIQALVDVFGCDGNELRGLIQERPKRAYLRYKNGRQLSYDQKTEFEQTEKERNAAYRKSDDDNQSRFRVTGVWFEDEYRRIYPYGSTACNVIGFASGDGSNGTGGIEQYYNDSLIGVNGREYGYLDEDANLEGVVKSAVNGRTVVSTIDVNVQNILQKYIDEWQTSVGSHVTAAIAMNPNNGEILGMATSNTFDLNNPRNTDGYTEDELLALGKKEAVGV
;
A
#
# COMPACT_ATOMS: atom_id res chain seq x y z
N MET A 1 43.16 -36.03 94.18
CA MET A 1 42.63 -36.64 93.00
C MET A 1 42.20 -35.54 92.06
N ARG A 2 42.93 -35.31 90.97
CA ARG A 2 42.59 -34.34 89.90
C ARG A 2 42.09 -35.09 88.66
N THR A 3 40.86 -34.91 88.37
CA THR A 3 40.24 -35.44 87.17
C THR A 3 40.70 -34.60 85.95
N SER A 4 41.50 -35.22 85.09
CA SER A 4 41.89 -34.69 83.78
C SER A 4 40.65 -34.69 82.88
N GLN A 5 40.12 -33.53 82.53
CA GLN A 5 39.03 -33.41 81.51
C GLN A 5 39.62 -33.55 80.13
N ASN A 6 39.03 -34.46 79.40
CA ASN A 6 39.37 -34.81 78.06
C ASN A 6 38.93 -33.68 77.06
N THR A 7 39.83 -32.76 76.79
CA THR A 7 39.60 -31.63 75.88
C THR A 7 39.86 -31.98 74.42
N ASN A 8 40.43 -33.15 74.10
CA ASN A 8 40.84 -33.53 72.74
C ASN A 8 39.63 -33.94 71.83
N GLY A 9 38.55 -34.45 72.42
CA GLY A 9 37.37 -34.90 71.63
C GLY A 9 36.55 -33.75 70.99
N ARG A 10 36.50 -32.59 71.67
CA ARG A 10 35.77 -31.42 71.16
C ARG A 10 36.51 -30.72 70.03
N GLN A 11 37.83 -30.71 70.03
CA GLN A 11 38.62 -30.10 68.93
C GLN A 11 38.60 -30.95 67.63
N THR A 12 38.67 -32.28 67.75
CA THR A 12 38.60 -33.20 66.64
C THR A 12 37.22 -33.19 65.98
N PHE A 13 36.13 -33.13 66.77
CA PHE A 13 34.76 -33.02 66.22
C PHE A 13 34.51 -31.70 65.52
N ARG A 14 35.05 -30.59 65.99
CA ARG A 14 34.95 -29.27 65.40
C ARG A 14 35.73 -29.18 64.05
N LYS A 15 36.93 -29.76 64.00
CA LYS A 15 37.69 -29.87 62.72
C LYS A 15 36.98 -30.72 61.70
N TYR A 16 36.45 -31.84 62.02
CA TYR A 16 35.72 -32.74 61.13
C TYR A 16 34.42 -32.10 60.61
N MET A 17 33.74 -31.32 61.43
CA MET A 17 32.58 -30.52 60.94
C MET A 17 32.99 -29.40 59.96
N GLN A 18 34.10 -28.71 60.24
CA GLN A 18 34.63 -27.68 59.34
C GLN A 18 35.07 -28.24 57.97
N GLU A 19 35.71 -29.41 57.97
CA GLU A 19 36.08 -30.12 56.76
C GLU A 19 34.86 -30.55 55.93
N LYS A 20 33.83 -31.10 56.56
CA LYS A 20 32.56 -31.44 55.90
C LYS A 20 31.87 -30.20 55.33
N LEU A 21 31.84 -29.12 56.11
CA LEU A 21 31.26 -27.87 55.67
C LEU A 21 32.04 -27.24 54.47
N ALA A 22 33.38 -27.33 54.53
CA ALA A 22 34.20 -26.89 53.39
C ALA A 22 33.97 -27.75 52.13
N ILE A 23 33.87 -29.05 52.27
CA ILE A 23 33.55 -29.96 51.14
C ILE A 23 32.17 -29.70 50.58
N THR A 24 31.17 -29.47 51.42
CA THR A 24 29.80 -29.12 50.90
C THR A 24 29.77 -27.78 50.20
N ILE A 25 30.47 -26.77 50.68
CA ILE A 25 30.58 -25.46 50.00
C ILE A 25 31.30 -25.62 48.65
N ILE A 26 32.37 -26.40 48.58
CA ILE A 26 33.08 -26.66 47.33
C ILE A 26 32.17 -27.37 46.33
N LEU A 27 31.40 -28.38 46.75
CA LEU A 27 30.45 -29.10 45.89
C LEU A 27 29.34 -28.17 45.36
N ILE A 28 28.77 -27.32 46.22
CA ILE A 28 27.76 -26.33 45.83
C ILE A 28 28.35 -25.33 44.85
N SER A 29 29.56 -24.83 45.10
CA SER A 29 30.24 -23.90 44.17
C SER A 29 30.53 -24.55 42.83
N LEU A 30 30.92 -25.80 42.79
CA LEU A 30 31.20 -26.55 41.57
C LEU A 30 29.91 -26.83 40.79
N ALA A 31 28.80 -27.11 41.46
CA ALA A 31 27.48 -27.24 40.85
C ALA A 31 26.99 -25.90 40.24
N LEU A 32 27.21 -24.78 40.96
CA LEU A 32 26.89 -23.43 40.45
C LEU A 32 27.75 -23.07 39.22
N PHE A 33 29.03 -23.37 39.24
CA PHE A 33 29.91 -23.16 38.08
C PHE A 33 29.48 -24.02 36.90
N ALA A 34 29.11 -25.28 37.11
CA ALA A 34 28.58 -26.14 36.04
C ALA A 34 27.28 -25.58 35.47
N LEU A 35 26.40 -25.04 36.31
CA LEU A 35 25.13 -24.43 35.85
C LEU A 35 25.39 -23.15 35.02
N ILE A 36 26.30 -22.30 35.47
CA ILE A 36 26.70 -21.10 34.76
C ILE A 36 27.35 -21.48 33.41
N PHE A 37 28.19 -22.51 33.38
CA PHE A 37 28.79 -23.00 32.14
C PHE A 37 27.76 -23.57 31.17
N VAL A 38 26.77 -24.32 31.62
CA VAL A 38 25.64 -24.82 30.81
C VAL A 38 24.81 -23.67 30.28
N LEU A 39 24.50 -22.69 31.13
CA LEU A 39 23.77 -21.48 30.65
C LEU A 39 24.56 -20.68 29.61
N TYR A 40 25.86 -20.49 29.85
CA TYR A 40 26.74 -19.83 28.87
C TYR A 40 26.78 -20.58 27.53
N ARG A 41 26.87 -21.91 27.58
CA ARG A 41 26.85 -22.77 26.42
C ARG A 41 25.49 -22.68 25.68
N ILE A 42 24.37 -22.72 26.38
CA ILE A 42 23.01 -22.57 25.81
C ILE A 42 22.85 -21.20 25.13
N VAL A 43 23.32 -20.14 25.78
CA VAL A 43 23.25 -18.78 25.22
C VAL A 43 24.11 -18.66 23.97
N ASN A 44 25.31 -19.23 23.99
CA ASN A 44 26.27 -19.10 22.87
C ASN A 44 25.92 -20.02 21.69
N GLU A 45 25.54 -21.28 21.93
CA GLU A 45 25.16 -22.23 20.87
C GLU A 45 23.76 -21.96 20.28
N ASN A 46 22.84 -21.40 21.07
CA ASN A 46 21.49 -21.11 20.58
C ASN A 46 21.31 -19.65 20.15
N SER A 47 22.26 -18.76 20.40
CA SER A 47 22.20 -17.36 19.95
C SER A 47 21.96 -17.26 18.44
N GLU A 48 22.70 -18.01 17.64
CA GLU A 48 22.49 -18.08 16.19
C GLU A 48 21.13 -18.67 15.81
N ARG A 49 20.65 -19.68 16.53
CA ARG A 49 19.37 -20.31 16.28
C ARG A 49 18.19 -19.42 16.68
N TYR A 50 18.29 -18.71 17.82
CA TYR A 50 17.30 -17.71 18.24
C TYR A 50 17.32 -16.49 17.31
N ASN A 51 18.48 -16.03 16.91
CA ASN A 51 18.59 -15.00 15.88
C ASN A 51 17.93 -15.46 14.58
N LYS A 52 18.21 -16.65 14.07
CA LYS A 52 17.54 -17.18 12.87
C LYS A 52 16.02 -17.31 13.04
N ILE A 53 15.51 -17.67 14.17
CA ILE A 53 14.05 -17.76 14.45
C ILE A 53 13.44 -16.36 14.53
N VAL A 54 14.05 -15.43 15.25
CA VAL A 54 13.61 -14.02 15.30
C VAL A 54 13.71 -13.38 13.91
N LEU A 55 14.74 -13.71 13.13
CA LEU A 55 14.95 -13.27 11.78
C LEU A 55 13.90 -13.83 10.82
N SER A 56 13.56 -15.13 10.92
CA SER A 56 12.51 -15.74 10.11
C SER A 56 11.11 -15.20 10.45
N GLN A 57 10.85 -14.89 11.71
CA GLN A 57 9.62 -14.22 12.12
C GLN A 57 9.55 -12.77 11.59
N ARG A 58 10.65 -12.01 11.65
CA ARG A 58 10.74 -10.69 11.03
C ARG A 58 10.71 -10.74 9.50
N GLN A 59 11.27 -11.76 8.87
CA GLN A 59 11.13 -11.97 7.42
C GLN A 59 9.68 -12.29 6.99
N GLN A 60 8.87 -12.89 7.85
CA GLN A 60 7.42 -13.04 7.62
C GLN A 60 6.67 -11.72 7.80
N GLU A 61 7.16 -10.80 8.63
CA GLU A 61 6.62 -9.45 8.80
C GLU A 61 7.04 -8.50 7.66
N TYR A 62 8.19 -8.75 7.00
CA TYR A 62 8.60 -8.03 5.79
C TYR A 62 7.96 -8.65 4.55
N ALA A 63 6.67 -8.42 4.41
CA ALA A 63 5.97 -8.70 3.17
C ALA A 63 6.65 -7.93 2.03
N SER A 64 7.06 -8.63 0.98
CA SER A 64 7.59 -7.99 -0.21
C SER A 64 6.56 -6.99 -0.74
N ARG A 65 6.90 -5.70 -0.73
CA ARG A 65 6.03 -4.64 -1.20
C ARG A 65 6.22 -4.46 -2.70
N THR A 66 5.13 -4.47 -3.44
CA THR A 66 5.16 -4.13 -4.87
C THR A 66 5.26 -2.61 -5.01
N ILE A 67 6.23 -2.15 -5.81
CA ILE A 67 6.34 -0.75 -6.21
C ILE A 67 5.66 -0.63 -7.57
N PRO A 68 4.50 0.04 -7.68
CA PRO A 68 3.78 0.12 -8.94
C PRO A 68 4.55 0.94 -9.97
N TYR A 69 4.51 0.51 -11.24
CA TYR A 69 5.02 1.30 -12.34
C TYR A 69 4.01 2.40 -12.71
N ARG A 70 4.49 3.48 -13.27
CA ARG A 70 3.69 4.52 -13.91
C ARG A 70 3.48 4.17 -15.38
N ARG A 71 2.21 4.06 -15.83
CA ARG A 71 1.88 3.88 -17.25
C ARG A 71 2.35 5.09 -18.05
N GLY A 72 2.95 4.87 -19.22
CA GLY A 72 3.50 5.90 -20.08
C GLY A 72 2.45 6.93 -20.52
N ASP A 73 2.87 8.15 -20.75
CA ASP A 73 1.98 9.23 -21.16
C ASP A 73 1.64 9.12 -22.65
N ILE A 74 0.48 9.63 -23.05
CA ILE A 74 0.13 9.89 -24.44
C ILE A 74 0.08 11.41 -24.59
N VAL A 75 0.88 11.93 -25.50
CA VAL A 75 0.94 13.37 -25.76
C VAL A 75 0.58 13.69 -27.22
N ASP A 76 0.09 14.90 -27.45
CA ASP A 76 -0.10 15.44 -28.78
C ASP A 76 1.24 15.79 -29.44
N ARG A 77 1.22 16.26 -30.69
CA ARG A 77 2.43 16.64 -31.41
C ARG A 77 3.22 17.79 -30.78
N ASN A 78 2.59 18.59 -29.93
CA ASN A 78 3.16 19.74 -29.24
C ASN A 78 3.62 19.41 -27.79
N GLY A 79 3.44 18.17 -27.35
CA GLY A 79 3.77 17.72 -25.99
C GLY A 79 2.64 17.93 -24.97
N THR A 80 1.43 18.26 -25.42
CA THR A 80 0.26 18.38 -24.53
C THR A 80 -0.20 16.99 -24.09
N TYR A 81 -0.40 16.79 -22.79
CA TYR A 81 -0.82 15.50 -22.24
C TYR A 81 -2.27 15.19 -22.59
N LEU A 82 -2.48 14.19 -23.44
CA LEU A 82 -3.79 13.63 -23.78
C LEU A 82 -4.20 12.54 -22.78
N ALA A 83 -3.24 11.78 -22.30
CA ALA A 83 -3.41 10.82 -21.22
C ALA A 83 -2.15 10.78 -20.33
N THR A 84 -2.34 10.77 -19.03
CA THR A 84 -1.25 10.70 -18.04
C THR A 84 -1.62 9.80 -16.87
N SER A 85 -0.68 9.53 -15.99
CA SER A 85 -0.92 8.73 -14.78
C SER A 85 -0.57 9.54 -13.54
N GLU A 86 -1.53 9.70 -12.66
CA GLU A 86 -1.39 10.38 -11.37
C GLU A 86 -1.16 9.37 -10.26
N LYS A 87 -0.26 9.71 -9.33
CA LYS A 87 -0.02 8.89 -8.14
C LYS A 87 -1.15 9.08 -7.14
N VAL A 88 -1.71 7.97 -6.71
CA VAL A 88 -2.79 7.90 -5.71
C VAL A 88 -2.45 6.88 -4.64
N TYR A 89 -3.20 6.87 -3.57
CA TYR A 89 -2.93 6.06 -2.39
C TYR A 89 -4.14 5.22 -2.01
N ASN A 90 -3.91 3.96 -1.67
CA ASN A 90 -4.95 3.08 -1.14
C ASN A 90 -4.75 2.89 0.36
N LEU A 91 -5.80 3.09 1.12
CA LEU A 91 -5.83 2.87 2.55
C LEU A 91 -5.78 1.37 2.86
N ILE A 92 -4.81 0.98 3.67
CA ILE A 92 -4.65 -0.37 4.16
C ILE A 92 -4.80 -0.37 5.68
N LEU A 93 -5.58 -1.32 6.18
CA LEU A 93 -5.76 -1.56 7.59
C LEU A 93 -5.00 -2.83 8.00
N ASP A 94 -4.42 -2.80 9.18
CA ASP A 94 -3.86 -3.96 9.86
C ASP A 94 -4.70 -4.30 11.10
N PRO A 95 -5.77 -5.10 10.94
CA PRO A 95 -6.59 -5.54 12.06
C PRO A 95 -5.79 -6.22 13.16
N SER A 96 -4.70 -6.92 12.86
CA SER A 96 -3.90 -7.62 13.88
C SER A 96 -3.21 -6.66 14.84
N GLN A 97 -2.72 -5.51 14.34
CA GLN A 97 -2.17 -4.45 15.20
C GLN A 97 -3.27 -3.71 15.98
N ILE A 98 -4.40 -3.39 15.32
CA ILE A 98 -5.50 -2.67 15.96
C ILE A 98 -6.12 -3.52 17.08
N MET A 99 -6.25 -4.83 16.86
CA MET A 99 -6.85 -5.77 17.82
C MET A 99 -5.86 -6.35 18.84
N ASP A 100 -4.59 -5.94 18.84
CA ASP A 100 -3.63 -6.28 19.90
C ASP A 100 -4.07 -5.71 21.25
N LYS A 101 -4.58 -4.47 21.25
CA LYS A 101 -5.19 -3.81 22.41
C LYS A 101 -6.46 -3.08 22.02
N PRO A 102 -7.57 -3.79 21.78
CA PRO A 102 -8.77 -3.23 21.20
C PRO A 102 -9.36 -2.08 22.03
N ASP A 103 -9.27 -2.16 23.35
CA ASP A 103 -9.78 -1.10 24.26
C ASP A 103 -9.05 0.25 24.09
N TYR A 104 -7.81 0.22 23.55
CA TYR A 104 -6.97 1.41 23.40
C TYR A 104 -6.72 1.82 21.93
N TYR A 105 -6.87 0.91 20.98
CA TYR A 105 -6.48 1.15 19.59
C TYR A 105 -7.67 1.22 18.62
N LEU A 106 -8.73 0.46 18.87
CA LEU A 106 -9.84 0.32 17.93
C LEU A 106 -10.59 1.64 17.73
N GLU A 107 -11.15 2.21 18.78
CA GLU A 107 -11.96 3.43 18.66
C GLU A 107 -11.13 4.66 18.25
N PRO A 108 -9.92 4.92 18.79
CA PRO A 108 -9.09 6.02 18.33
C PRO A 108 -8.73 5.94 16.84
N THR A 109 -8.47 4.73 16.33
CA THR A 109 -8.14 4.51 14.91
C THR A 109 -9.36 4.72 14.02
N ILE A 110 -10.52 4.15 14.40
CA ILE A 110 -11.78 4.36 13.67
C ILE A 110 -12.14 5.85 13.62
N GLN A 111 -12.06 6.54 14.76
CA GLN A 111 -12.39 7.96 14.83
C GLN A 111 -11.47 8.82 13.96
N ALA A 112 -10.17 8.50 13.88
CA ALA A 112 -9.23 9.17 12.99
C ALA A 112 -9.59 8.98 11.51
N LEU A 113 -10.01 7.78 11.13
CA LEU A 113 -10.43 7.46 9.76
C LEU A 113 -11.75 8.13 9.38
N VAL A 114 -12.70 8.19 10.34
CA VAL A 114 -14.00 8.89 10.15
C VAL A 114 -13.77 10.38 9.95
N ASP A 115 -12.94 11.00 10.79
CA ASP A 115 -12.75 12.45 10.78
C ASP A 115 -12.02 12.94 9.51
N VAL A 116 -11.06 12.17 9.01
CA VAL A 116 -10.26 12.57 7.83
C VAL A 116 -10.93 12.13 6.52
N PHE A 117 -11.45 10.91 6.46
CA PHE A 117 -11.93 10.34 5.19
C PHE A 117 -13.47 10.25 5.11
N GLY A 118 -14.19 10.60 6.17
CA GLY A 118 -15.65 10.46 6.22
C GLY A 118 -16.13 9.00 6.12
N CYS A 119 -15.29 8.03 6.53
CA CYS A 119 -15.63 6.61 6.49
C CYS A 119 -16.79 6.27 7.42
N ASP A 120 -17.54 5.22 7.10
CA ASP A 120 -18.53 4.67 8.04
C ASP A 120 -17.81 3.91 9.17
N GLY A 121 -17.88 4.47 10.38
CA GLY A 121 -17.25 3.89 11.57
C GLY A 121 -17.82 2.51 11.95
N ASN A 122 -19.09 2.22 11.64
CA ASN A 122 -19.68 0.90 11.91
C ASN A 122 -19.19 -0.15 10.90
N GLU A 123 -19.08 0.23 9.63
CA GLU A 123 -18.51 -0.62 8.58
C GLU A 123 -17.05 -0.96 8.94
N LEU A 124 -16.23 0.04 9.29
CA LEU A 124 -14.83 -0.16 9.68
C LEU A 124 -14.70 -1.07 10.89
N ARG A 125 -15.52 -0.86 11.92
CA ARG A 125 -15.52 -1.70 13.14
C ARG A 125 -15.86 -3.15 12.79
N GLY A 126 -16.89 -3.39 11.99
CA GLY A 126 -17.29 -4.71 11.51
C GLY A 126 -16.13 -5.40 10.76
N LEU A 127 -15.53 -4.72 9.78
CA LEU A 127 -14.43 -5.25 8.98
C LEU A 127 -13.19 -5.63 9.79
N ILE A 128 -12.83 -4.81 10.79
CA ILE A 128 -11.67 -5.05 11.67
C ILE A 128 -11.97 -6.25 12.60
N GLN A 129 -13.16 -6.28 13.21
CA GLN A 129 -13.56 -7.32 14.16
C GLN A 129 -13.82 -8.69 13.51
N GLU A 130 -14.31 -8.72 12.27
CA GLU A 130 -14.48 -9.98 11.52
C GLU A 130 -13.16 -10.69 11.21
N ARG A 131 -12.05 -9.94 11.11
CA ARG A 131 -10.75 -10.45 10.67
C ARG A 131 -9.60 -10.02 11.57
N PRO A 132 -9.68 -10.25 12.89
CA PRO A 132 -8.78 -9.65 13.89
C PRO A 132 -7.32 -10.09 13.79
N LYS A 133 -7.02 -11.15 13.04
CA LYS A 133 -5.65 -11.69 12.86
C LYS A 133 -5.04 -11.32 11.51
N ARG A 134 -5.73 -10.53 10.71
CA ARG A 134 -5.26 -10.19 9.37
C ARG A 134 -4.36 -8.95 9.43
N ALA A 135 -3.13 -9.08 8.95
CA ALA A 135 -2.17 -7.96 8.88
C ALA A 135 -2.38 -7.03 7.68
N TYR A 136 -3.24 -7.39 6.72
CA TYR A 136 -3.50 -6.64 5.51
C TYR A 136 -4.96 -6.71 5.11
N LEU A 137 -5.63 -5.56 5.12
CA LEU A 137 -7.00 -5.40 4.68
C LEU A 137 -7.13 -4.09 3.88
N ARG A 138 -7.32 -4.20 2.55
CA ARG A 138 -7.57 -3.03 1.71
C ARG A 138 -9.01 -2.55 1.91
N TYR A 139 -9.18 -1.30 2.36
CA TYR A 139 -10.50 -0.72 2.55
C TYR A 139 -11.07 -0.23 1.22
N LYS A 140 -12.27 -0.71 0.86
CA LYS A 140 -12.86 -0.48 -0.47
C LYS A 140 -13.11 1.00 -0.74
N ASN A 141 -13.61 1.75 0.24
CA ASN A 141 -13.93 3.17 0.11
C ASN A 141 -12.70 4.10 0.34
N GLY A 142 -11.58 3.56 0.81
CA GLY A 142 -10.29 4.27 0.96
C GLY A 142 -9.35 4.06 -0.21
N ARG A 143 -9.87 4.03 -1.45
CA ARG A 143 -9.07 3.84 -2.67
C ARG A 143 -8.85 5.14 -3.42
N GLN A 144 -7.70 5.23 -4.07
CA GLN A 144 -7.33 6.36 -4.93
C GLN A 144 -7.37 7.72 -4.21
N LEU A 145 -6.95 7.73 -2.94
CA LEU A 145 -6.81 8.94 -2.15
C LEU A 145 -5.72 9.85 -2.72
N SER A 146 -5.90 11.15 -2.58
CA SER A 146 -4.89 12.13 -2.98
C SER A 146 -3.71 12.15 -2.00
N TYR A 147 -2.61 12.80 -2.41
CA TYR A 147 -1.46 13.06 -1.53
C TYR A 147 -1.86 13.90 -0.31
N ASP A 148 -2.73 14.89 -0.51
CA ASP A 148 -3.19 15.79 0.57
C ASP A 148 -3.99 15.01 1.62
N GLN A 149 -4.93 14.16 1.19
CA GLN A 149 -5.71 13.31 2.09
C GLN A 149 -4.83 12.34 2.91
N LYS A 150 -3.82 11.74 2.25
CA LYS A 150 -2.84 10.89 2.94
C LYS A 150 -2.08 11.68 3.99
N THR A 151 -1.55 12.85 3.62
CA THR A 151 -0.73 13.68 4.50
C THR A 151 -1.55 14.22 5.69
N GLU A 152 -2.79 14.58 5.45
CA GLU A 152 -3.74 15.00 6.50
C GLU A 152 -3.96 13.89 7.54
N PHE A 153 -4.12 12.64 7.08
CA PHE A 153 -4.24 11.52 7.99
C PHE A 153 -2.96 11.27 8.78
N GLU A 154 -1.80 11.23 8.13
CA GLU A 154 -0.50 11.04 8.78
C GLU A 154 -0.23 12.12 9.84
N GLN A 155 -0.62 13.36 9.57
CA GLN A 155 -0.53 14.46 10.53
C GLN A 155 -1.51 14.28 11.68
N THR A 156 -2.76 13.95 11.41
CA THR A 156 -3.79 13.67 12.42
C THR A 156 -3.38 12.51 13.34
N GLU A 157 -2.85 11.43 12.79
CA GLU A 157 -2.32 10.32 13.56
C GLU A 157 -1.19 10.77 14.51
N LYS A 158 -0.23 11.51 13.98
CA LYS A 158 0.91 12.03 14.75
C LYS A 158 0.47 12.95 15.89
N GLU A 159 -0.46 13.86 15.61
CA GLU A 159 -0.98 14.83 16.60
C GLU A 159 -1.77 14.12 17.71
N ARG A 160 -2.66 13.19 17.35
CA ARG A 160 -3.45 12.41 18.33
C ARG A 160 -2.54 11.53 19.18
N ASN A 161 -1.62 10.82 18.57
CA ASN A 161 -0.66 9.99 19.30
C ASN A 161 0.25 10.81 20.21
N ALA A 162 0.59 12.05 19.85
CA ALA A 162 1.33 12.96 20.71
C ALA A 162 0.48 13.49 21.86
N ALA A 163 -0.80 13.80 21.61
CA ALA A 163 -1.76 14.23 22.64
C ALA A 163 -2.00 13.13 23.67
N TYR A 164 -2.24 11.90 23.23
CA TYR A 164 -2.42 10.75 24.14
C TYR A 164 -1.20 10.51 25.03
N ARG A 165 0.03 10.58 24.46
CA ARG A 165 1.27 10.43 25.25
C ARG A 165 1.49 11.49 26.31
N LYS A 166 0.92 12.69 26.12
CA LYS A 166 1.04 13.82 27.05
C LYS A 166 -0.10 13.90 28.05
N SER A 167 -1.09 13.00 27.97
CA SER A 167 -2.22 12.99 28.90
C SER A 167 -1.77 12.62 30.31
N ASP A 168 -2.21 13.38 31.28
CA ASP A 168 -2.00 13.10 32.72
C ASP A 168 -2.89 11.92 33.20
N ASP A 169 -3.86 11.50 32.41
CA ASP A 169 -4.68 10.32 32.67
C ASP A 169 -3.96 9.07 32.15
N ASP A 170 -3.55 8.20 33.07
CA ASP A 170 -2.88 6.93 32.79
C ASP A 170 -3.65 6.05 31.79
N ASN A 171 -4.99 6.12 31.79
CA ASN A 171 -5.81 5.38 30.84
C ASN A 171 -5.73 5.99 29.44
N GLN A 172 -5.87 7.32 29.33
CA GLN A 172 -5.77 8.02 28.05
C GLN A 172 -4.37 7.94 27.43
N SER A 173 -3.34 7.91 28.25
CA SER A 173 -1.95 7.80 27.79
C SER A 173 -1.66 6.51 27.01
N ARG A 174 -2.53 5.50 27.13
CA ARG A 174 -2.43 4.20 26.42
C ARG A 174 -3.09 4.20 25.03
N PHE A 175 -3.99 5.15 24.76
CA PHE A 175 -4.64 5.23 23.46
C PHE A 175 -3.63 5.49 22.33
N ARG A 176 -3.87 4.89 21.16
CA ARG A 176 -3.08 5.10 19.95
C ARG A 176 -3.95 4.92 18.72
N VAL A 177 -3.68 5.76 17.73
CA VAL A 177 -4.04 5.51 16.34
C VAL A 177 -2.93 4.63 15.77
N THR A 178 -3.25 3.46 15.25
CA THR A 178 -2.28 2.49 14.75
C THR A 178 -2.90 1.53 13.73
N GLY A 179 -2.06 0.76 13.03
CA GLY A 179 -2.52 -0.25 12.08
C GLY A 179 -3.13 0.34 10.81
N VAL A 180 -2.72 1.55 10.43
CA VAL A 180 -3.13 2.21 9.18
C VAL A 180 -1.89 2.58 8.39
N TRP A 181 -1.88 2.27 7.11
CA TRP A 181 -0.83 2.64 6.18
C TRP A 181 -1.35 2.75 4.76
N PHE A 182 -0.54 3.23 3.82
CA PHE A 182 -0.96 3.52 2.46
C PHE A 182 -0.09 2.77 1.45
N GLU A 183 -0.76 2.21 0.43
CA GLU A 183 -0.10 1.67 -0.74
C GLU A 183 -0.18 2.65 -1.90
N ASP A 184 0.96 2.84 -2.55
CA ASP A 184 1.05 3.61 -3.77
C ASP A 184 0.33 2.88 -4.92
N GLU A 185 -0.44 3.62 -5.72
CA GLU A 185 -1.06 3.16 -6.94
C GLU A 185 -1.01 4.29 -7.98
N TYR A 186 -1.23 3.99 -9.25
CA TYR A 186 -1.38 5.00 -10.29
C TYR A 186 -2.77 4.91 -10.91
N ARG A 187 -3.42 6.07 -11.02
CA ARG A 187 -4.70 6.23 -11.71
C ARG A 187 -4.46 6.87 -13.07
N ARG A 188 -5.06 6.30 -14.13
CA ARG A 188 -5.02 6.90 -15.45
C ARG A 188 -5.96 8.10 -15.51
N ILE A 189 -5.48 9.22 -16.06
CA ILE A 189 -6.22 10.46 -16.19
C ILE A 189 -6.15 10.95 -17.63
N TYR A 190 -7.29 11.44 -18.11
CA TYR A 190 -7.46 12.05 -19.42
C TYR A 190 -7.90 13.50 -19.21
N PRO A 191 -6.94 14.47 -19.26
CA PRO A 191 -7.20 15.87 -18.89
C PRO A 191 -8.29 16.55 -19.72
N TYR A 192 -8.49 16.08 -20.95
CA TYR A 192 -9.47 16.63 -21.88
C TYR A 192 -10.78 15.82 -21.98
N GLY A 193 -11.01 14.91 -21.04
CA GLY A 193 -12.27 14.16 -20.92
C GLY A 193 -12.64 13.40 -22.21
N SER A 194 -13.62 13.89 -22.97
CA SER A 194 -14.12 13.25 -24.18
C SER A 194 -13.36 13.58 -25.45
N THR A 195 -12.41 14.55 -25.42
CA THR A 195 -11.64 14.97 -26.61
C THR A 195 -10.85 13.80 -27.19
N ALA A 196 -11.02 13.55 -28.49
CA ALA A 196 -10.38 12.46 -29.24
C ALA A 196 -10.59 11.06 -28.61
N CYS A 197 -11.70 10.83 -27.91
CA CYS A 197 -11.94 9.59 -27.14
C CYS A 197 -11.80 8.32 -27.99
N ASN A 198 -12.29 8.34 -29.26
CA ASN A 198 -12.19 7.19 -30.16
C ASN A 198 -10.77 6.96 -30.70
N VAL A 199 -9.91 8.00 -30.69
CA VAL A 199 -8.50 7.91 -31.11
C VAL A 199 -7.63 7.44 -29.98
N ILE A 200 -7.82 8.00 -28.76
CA ILE A 200 -7.00 7.72 -27.60
C ILE A 200 -7.35 6.34 -27.03
N GLY A 201 -8.66 6.03 -26.91
CA GLY A 201 -9.13 4.89 -26.15
C GLY A 201 -8.95 5.11 -24.64
N PHE A 202 -9.17 4.08 -23.84
CA PHE A 202 -9.04 4.17 -22.38
C PHE A 202 -8.31 2.98 -21.81
N ALA A 203 -7.70 3.17 -20.64
CA ALA A 203 -7.09 2.08 -19.89
C ALA A 203 -8.05 1.54 -18.82
N SER A 204 -7.84 0.28 -18.41
CA SER A 204 -8.47 -0.27 -17.20
C SER A 204 -8.14 0.60 -15.98
N GLY A 205 -9.00 0.56 -14.95
CA GLY A 205 -8.86 1.42 -13.77
C GLY A 205 -7.52 1.30 -13.02
N ASP A 206 -6.84 0.15 -13.16
CA ASP A 206 -5.49 -0.12 -12.66
C ASP A 206 -4.37 0.22 -13.67
N GLY A 207 -4.72 0.72 -14.85
CA GLY A 207 -3.77 1.03 -15.91
C GLY A 207 -3.06 -0.19 -16.54
N SER A 208 -3.51 -1.41 -16.27
CA SER A 208 -2.84 -2.63 -16.75
C SER A 208 -3.12 -2.94 -18.21
N ASN A 209 -4.29 -2.55 -18.72
CA ASN A 209 -4.69 -2.84 -20.09
C ASN A 209 -5.34 -1.63 -20.76
N GLY A 210 -4.98 -1.40 -22.02
CA GLY A 210 -5.64 -0.42 -22.89
C GLY A 210 -6.79 -1.03 -23.67
N THR A 211 -7.86 -0.26 -23.87
CA THR A 211 -9.05 -0.63 -24.64
C THR A 211 -9.31 0.44 -25.71
N GLY A 212 -9.28 0.04 -26.94
CA GLY A 212 -9.46 0.93 -28.10
C GLY A 212 -8.29 1.87 -28.34
N GLY A 213 -8.24 2.46 -29.56
CA GLY A 213 -7.34 3.53 -29.91
C GLY A 213 -5.84 3.30 -29.65
N ILE A 214 -5.18 4.38 -29.31
CA ILE A 214 -3.73 4.42 -28.98
C ILE A 214 -3.44 3.59 -27.73
N GLU A 215 -4.32 3.64 -26.72
CA GLU A 215 -4.16 2.89 -25.47
C GLU A 215 -4.04 1.38 -25.69
N GLN A 216 -4.83 0.83 -26.62
CA GLN A 216 -4.78 -0.58 -26.96
C GLN A 216 -3.63 -0.89 -27.90
N TYR A 217 -3.43 -0.11 -28.94
CA TYR A 217 -2.43 -0.39 -29.99
C TYR A 217 -1.01 -0.33 -29.43
N TYR A 218 -0.72 0.67 -28.58
CA TYR A 218 0.60 0.85 -27.96
C TYR A 218 0.67 0.33 -26.53
N ASN A 219 -0.24 -0.57 -26.15
CA ASN A 219 -0.32 -1.08 -24.78
C ASN A 219 1.03 -1.60 -24.27
N ASP A 220 1.75 -2.41 -25.05
CA ASP A 220 3.06 -2.98 -24.68
C ASP A 220 4.15 -1.92 -24.45
N SER A 221 4.02 -0.76 -25.09
CA SER A 221 4.94 0.37 -24.90
C SER A 221 4.54 1.22 -23.68
N LEU A 222 3.24 1.37 -23.46
CA LEU A 222 2.67 2.16 -22.36
C LEU A 222 2.76 1.44 -21.00
N ILE A 223 2.73 0.11 -20.99
CA ILE A 223 2.89 -0.70 -19.77
C ILE A 223 4.36 -0.65 -19.31
N GLY A 224 4.55 -0.55 -17.99
CA GLY A 224 5.82 -0.70 -17.33
C GLY A 224 5.97 -2.05 -16.63
N VAL A 225 6.99 -2.17 -15.82
CA VAL A 225 7.26 -3.34 -14.98
C VAL A 225 7.29 -2.92 -13.53
N ASN A 226 6.48 -3.55 -12.69
CA ASN A 226 6.48 -3.29 -11.27
C ASN A 226 7.86 -3.58 -10.65
N GLY A 227 8.26 -2.70 -9.76
CA GLY A 227 9.36 -2.92 -8.86
C GLY A 227 8.94 -3.76 -7.65
N ARG A 228 9.91 -4.12 -6.84
CA ARG A 228 9.70 -4.80 -5.56
C ARG A 228 10.69 -4.31 -4.53
N GLU A 229 10.20 -4.16 -3.33
CA GLU A 229 10.99 -3.92 -2.13
C GLU A 229 11.03 -5.21 -1.32
N TYR A 230 12.24 -5.66 -0.97
CA TYR A 230 12.46 -6.82 -0.12
C TYR A 230 13.27 -6.38 1.09
N GLY A 231 12.86 -6.76 2.28
CA GLY A 231 13.74 -6.70 3.45
C GLY A 231 14.54 -8.00 3.54
N TYR A 232 15.86 -7.94 3.63
CA TYR A 232 16.71 -9.04 4.06
C TYR A 232 17.70 -8.53 5.10
N LEU A 233 18.26 -9.47 5.85
CA LEU A 233 19.25 -9.15 6.87
C LEU A 233 20.63 -9.43 6.31
N ASP A 234 21.54 -8.48 6.51
CA ASP A 234 22.95 -8.69 6.23
C ASP A 234 23.60 -9.65 7.26
N GLU A 235 24.88 -9.95 7.08
CA GLU A 235 25.63 -10.85 7.96
C GLU A 235 25.75 -10.34 9.41
N ASP A 236 25.57 -9.02 9.61
CA ASP A 236 25.60 -8.34 10.91
C ASP A 236 24.19 -8.15 11.53
N ALA A 237 23.16 -8.78 10.96
CA ALA A 237 21.76 -8.67 11.36
C ALA A 237 21.15 -7.25 11.19
N ASN A 238 21.73 -6.41 10.32
CA ASN A 238 21.10 -5.17 9.92
C ASN A 238 20.09 -5.43 8.80
N LEU A 239 18.97 -4.73 8.82
CA LEU A 239 17.96 -4.78 7.77
C LEU A 239 18.44 -3.96 6.58
N GLU A 240 18.89 -4.66 5.54
CA GLU A 240 19.07 -4.05 4.23
C GLU A 240 17.83 -4.31 3.37
N GLY A 241 17.24 -3.23 2.84
CA GLY A 241 16.17 -3.31 1.86
C GLY A 241 16.76 -3.43 0.45
N VAL A 242 16.48 -4.51 -0.26
CA VAL A 242 16.71 -4.56 -1.71
C VAL A 242 15.51 -3.97 -2.41
N VAL A 243 15.73 -2.85 -3.07
CA VAL A 243 14.72 -2.20 -3.89
C VAL A 243 15.01 -2.52 -5.35
N LYS A 244 14.17 -3.35 -5.97
CA LYS A 244 14.11 -3.44 -7.41
C LYS A 244 13.18 -2.33 -7.89
N SER A 245 13.73 -1.26 -8.44
CA SER A 245 12.95 -0.11 -8.94
C SER A 245 11.94 -0.53 -10.01
N ALA A 246 10.78 0.13 -10.01
CA ALA A 246 9.82 -0.02 -11.10
C ALA A 246 10.39 0.58 -12.39
N VAL A 247 10.07 -0.04 -13.51
CA VAL A 247 10.37 0.50 -14.85
C VAL A 247 9.08 1.07 -15.41
N ASN A 248 9.03 2.38 -15.58
CA ASN A 248 7.84 3.07 -16.11
C ASN A 248 7.63 2.77 -17.60
N GLY A 249 6.39 2.86 -18.03
CA GLY A 249 6.04 2.78 -19.45
C GLY A 249 6.61 3.95 -20.27
N ARG A 250 6.71 3.77 -21.56
CA ARG A 250 7.24 4.78 -22.50
C ARG A 250 6.14 5.74 -22.91
N THR A 251 6.50 7.00 -23.12
CA THR A 251 5.59 8.02 -23.68
C THR A 251 5.37 7.80 -25.16
N VAL A 252 4.13 7.87 -25.59
CA VAL A 252 3.72 7.84 -27.01
C VAL A 252 3.41 9.27 -27.44
N VAL A 253 4.11 9.75 -28.47
CA VAL A 253 3.85 11.03 -29.11
C VAL A 253 2.96 10.78 -30.33
N SER A 254 1.75 11.34 -30.32
CA SER A 254 0.82 11.24 -31.44
C SER A 254 1.00 12.40 -32.45
N THR A 255 0.44 12.26 -33.63
CA THR A 255 0.38 13.33 -34.63
C THR A 255 -0.81 14.28 -34.43
N ILE A 256 -1.69 13.95 -33.47
CA ILE A 256 -2.85 14.77 -33.12
C ILE A 256 -2.38 16.14 -32.64
N ASP A 257 -3.07 17.18 -33.07
CA ASP A 257 -2.98 18.52 -32.53
C ASP A 257 -4.28 18.82 -31.77
N VAL A 258 -4.16 19.04 -30.48
CA VAL A 258 -5.34 19.22 -29.60
C VAL A 258 -6.19 20.41 -30.01
N ASN A 259 -5.56 21.46 -30.62
CA ASN A 259 -6.29 22.63 -31.07
C ASN A 259 -7.10 22.31 -32.33
N VAL A 260 -6.51 21.58 -33.28
CA VAL A 260 -7.23 21.12 -34.51
C VAL A 260 -8.34 20.18 -34.10
N GLN A 261 -8.08 19.25 -33.19
CA GLN A 261 -9.06 18.31 -32.64
C GLN A 261 -10.27 19.04 -32.03
N ASN A 262 -10.02 20.04 -31.19
CA ASN A 262 -11.08 20.81 -30.54
C ASN A 262 -11.90 21.64 -31.55
N ILE A 263 -11.25 22.17 -32.59
CA ILE A 263 -11.97 22.88 -33.68
C ILE A 263 -12.90 21.91 -34.42
N LEU A 264 -12.41 20.73 -34.77
CA LEU A 264 -13.25 19.72 -35.45
C LEU A 264 -14.45 19.32 -34.56
N GLN A 265 -14.21 19.03 -33.30
CA GLN A 265 -15.26 18.63 -32.37
C GLN A 265 -16.30 19.73 -32.20
N LYS A 266 -15.88 20.99 -32.03
CA LYS A 266 -16.78 22.13 -31.92
C LYS A 266 -17.76 22.23 -33.12
N TYR A 267 -17.26 22.12 -34.35
CA TYR A 267 -18.11 22.23 -35.55
C TYR A 267 -19.01 21.01 -35.75
N ILE A 268 -18.59 19.82 -35.31
CA ILE A 268 -19.46 18.63 -35.27
C ILE A 268 -20.60 18.84 -34.28
N ASP A 269 -20.32 19.34 -33.09
CA ASP A 269 -21.30 19.57 -32.03
C ASP A 269 -22.32 20.67 -32.44
N GLU A 270 -21.82 21.74 -33.04
CA GLU A 270 -22.69 22.81 -33.64
C GLU A 270 -23.60 22.25 -34.73
N TRP A 271 -23.09 21.41 -35.64
CA TRP A 271 -23.87 20.74 -36.65
C TRP A 271 -24.93 19.82 -36.07
N GLN A 272 -24.55 18.98 -35.09
CA GLN A 272 -25.48 18.06 -34.44
C GLN A 272 -26.63 18.78 -33.71
N THR A 273 -26.32 19.95 -33.13
CA THR A 273 -27.33 20.76 -32.43
C THR A 273 -28.25 21.51 -33.39
N SER A 274 -27.74 22.02 -34.51
CA SER A 274 -28.48 22.90 -35.43
C SER A 274 -29.26 22.14 -36.51
N VAL A 275 -28.65 21.13 -37.12
CA VAL A 275 -29.20 20.39 -38.25
C VAL A 275 -29.48 18.94 -37.85
N GLY A 276 -28.52 18.31 -37.19
CA GLY A 276 -28.55 16.92 -36.76
C GLY A 276 -28.28 15.94 -37.90
N SER A 277 -27.64 14.86 -37.60
CA SER A 277 -27.46 13.67 -38.42
C SER A 277 -27.30 12.46 -37.52
N HIS A 278 -27.47 11.26 -38.08
CA HIS A 278 -27.35 10.06 -37.27
C HIS A 278 -25.95 9.91 -36.67
N VAL A 279 -24.90 10.13 -37.49
CA VAL A 279 -23.48 10.19 -37.06
C VAL A 279 -22.77 11.18 -37.98
N THR A 280 -21.96 12.05 -37.40
CA THR A 280 -21.04 12.93 -38.10
C THR A 280 -19.62 12.62 -37.70
N ALA A 281 -18.69 12.54 -38.63
CA ALA A 281 -17.27 12.40 -38.38
C ALA A 281 -16.45 13.32 -39.31
N ALA A 282 -15.33 13.80 -38.79
CA ALA A 282 -14.40 14.63 -39.55
C ALA A 282 -12.95 14.20 -39.23
N ILE A 283 -12.11 14.23 -40.27
CA ILE A 283 -10.68 13.93 -40.19
C ILE A 283 -9.90 15.08 -40.85
N ALA A 284 -8.92 15.61 -40.12
CA ALA A 284 -7.95 16.56 -40.66
C ALA A 284 -6.61 15.84 -40.86
N MET A 285 -6.09 15.84 -42.05
CA MET A 285 -4.84 15.18 -42.45
C MET A 285 -3.92 16.12 -43.18
N ASN A 286 -2.63 16.05 -42.91
CA ASN A 286 -1.60 16.70 -43.70
C ASN A 286 -1.32 15.87 -44.96
N PRO A 287 -1.65 16.35 -46.17
CA PRO A 287 -1.52 15.55 -47.39
C PRO A 287 -0.07 15.32 -47.81
N ASN A 288 0.88 16.10 -47.30
CA ASN A 288 2.29 15.99 -47.71
C ASN A 288 3.01 14.81 -47.02
N ASN A 289 2.59 14.44 -45.80
CA ASN A 289 3.25 13.40 -44.99
C ASN A 289 2.30 12.35 -44.42
N GLY A 290 0.97 12.52 -44.62
CA GLY A 290 -0.04 11.58 -44.13
C GLY A 290 -0.36 11.68 -42.64
N GLU A 291 0.19 12.64 -41.91
CA GLU A 291 -0.11 12.83 -40.48
C GLU A 291 -1.57 13.20 -40.27
N ILE A 292 -2.24 12.50 -39.36
CA ILE A 292 -3.59 12.83 -38.89
C ILE A 292 -3.46 13.85 -37.77
N LEU A 293 -3.96 15.06 -38.01
CA LEU A 293 -3.91 16.17 -37.06
C LEU A 293 -5.10 16.21 -36.13
N GLY A 294 -6.23 15.63 -36.52
CA GLY A 294 -7.42 15.52 -35.71
C GLY A 294 -8.41 14.53 -36.32
N MET A 295 -9.16 13.84 -35.45
CA MET A 295 -10.22 12.92 -35.82
C MET A 295 -11.33 13.03 -34.81
N ALA A 296 -12.47 13.56 -35.20
CA ALA A 296 -13.59 13.83 -34.33
C ALA A 296 -14.87 13.17 -34.83
N THR A 297 -15.77 12.84 -33.91
CA THR A 297 -17.07 12.24 -34.22
C THR A 297 -18.14 12.77 -33.27
N SER A 298 -19.39 12.72 -33.69
CA SER A 298 -20.52 13.09 -32.83
C SER A 298 -20.74 12.11 -31.67
N ASN A 299 -20.26 10.86 -31.76
CA ASN A 299 -20.37 9.86 -30.71
C ASN A 299 -19.13 9.94 -29.79
N THR A 300 -19.24 10.71 -28.72
CA THR A 300 -18.18 10.90 -27.74
C THR A 300 -18.56 10.24 -26.40
N PHE A 301 -17.55 9.90 -25.62
CA PHE A 301 -17.71 9.41 -24.24
C PHE A 301 -16.56 9.95 -23.38
N ASP A 302 -16.79 10.07 -22.06
CA ASP A 302 -15.74 10.51 -21.13
C ASP A 302 -14.74 9.39 -20.91
N LEU A 303 -13.47 9.65 -21.27
CA LEU A 303 -12.36 8.71 -21.09
C LEU A 303 -12.06 8.41 -19.61
N ASN A 304 -12.39 9.34 -18.70
CA ASN A 304 -12.22 9.10 -17.27
C ASN A 304 -13.33 8.22 -16.68
N ASN A 305 -14.49 8.15 -17.36
CA ASN A 305 -15.61 7.30 -16.96
C ASN A 305 -16.25 6.60 -18.18
N PRO A 306 -15.49 5.75 -18.89
CA PRO A 306 -15.92 5.24 -20.22
C PRO A 306 -17.08 4.22 -20.14
N ARG A 307 -17.44 3.79 -18.95
CA ARG A 307 -18.56 2.86 -18.70
C ARG A 307 -19.80 3.54 -18.14
N ASN A 308 -19.76 4.86 -17.96
CA ASN A 308 -20.94 5.60 -17.55
C ASN A 308 -21.98 5.57 -18.67
N THR A 309 -23.18 5.11 -18.33
CA THR A 309 -24.34 5.03 -19.23
C THR A 309 -25.39 6.08 -18.91
N ASP A 310 -25.12 6.93 -17.93
CA ASP A 310 -26.05 8.00 -17.53
C ASP A 310 -26.24 8.99 -18.70
N GLY A 311 -27.49 9.22 -19.06
CA GLY A 311 -27.86 10.13 -20.16
C GLY A 311 -27.96 9.50 -21.55
N TYR A 312 -27.63 8.22 -21.71
CA TYR A 312 -27.87 7.50 -22.96
C TYR A 312 -29.26 6.86 -22.96
N THR A 313 -29.95 6.96 -24.07
CA THR A 313 -31.17 6.21 -24.31
C THR A 313 -30.87 4.74 -24.59
N GLU A 314 -31.88 3.88 -24.40
CA GLU A 314 -31.74 2.43 -24.64
C GLU A 314 -31.31 2.11 -26.09
N ASP A 315 -31.82 2.90 -27.06
CA ASP A 315 -31.46 2.78 -28.49
C ASP A 315 -29.99 3.18 -28.76
N GLU A 316 -29.49 4.21 -28.06
CA GLU A 316 -28.08 4.62 -28.15
C GLU A 316 -27.14 3.60 -27.53
N LEU A 317 -27.52 3.00 -26.40
CA LEU A 317 -26.78 1.90 -25.76
C LEU A 317 -26.72 0.64 -26.65
N LEU A 318 -27.83 0.32 -27.33
CA LEU A 318 -27.90 -0.75 -28.31
C LEU A 318 -26.99 -0.48 -29.52
N ALA A 319 -26.97 0.76 -30.03
CA ALA A 319 -26.09 1.17 -31.12
C ALA A 319 -24.60 1.11 -30.78
N LEU A 320 -24.25 1.34 -29.49
CA LEU A 320 -22.89 1.24 -28.97
C LEU A 320 -22.47 -0.22 -28.62
N GLY A 321 -23.33 -1.21 -28.89
CA GLY A 321 -23.06 -2.61 -28.59
C GLY A 321 -23.05 -2.98 -27.10
N LYS A 322 -23.52 -2.07 -26.22
CA LYS A 322 -23.61 -2.31 -24.77
C LYS A 322 -24.89 -3.05 -24.38
N LYS A 323 -25.11 -4.21 -24.97
CA LYS A 323 -26.30 -5.04 -24.72
C LYS A 323 -26.45 -5.63 -23.31
N GLU A 324 -25.41 -5.55 -22.47
CA GLU A 324 -25.37 -6.26 -21.17
C GLU A 324 -25.45 -5.37 -19.94
N ALA A 325 -25.71 -4.07 -20.07
CA ALA A 325 -25.78 -3.17 -18.92
C ALA A 325 -27.20 -2.92 -18.36
N VAL A 326 -28.22 -3.44 -19.02
CA VAL A 326 -29.63 -3.32 -18.56
C VAL A 326 -30.20 -4.70 -18.30
N GLY A 327 -29.86 -5.26 -17.18
CA GLY A 327 -30.45 -6.53 -16.78
C GLY A 327 -29.85 -7.10 -15.48
N VAL A 328 -30.54 -6.78 -14.36
CA VAL A 328 -30.53 -7.28 -13.00
C VAL A 328 -29.71 -6.44 -12.03
#